data_7b89c721b1e7add6710657af1a36cec5
#
_entry.id   7b89c721b1e7add6710657af1a36cec5
#
_cell.length_a   1.000
_cell.length_b   1.000
_cell.length_c   1.000
_cell.angle_alpha   90.00
_cell.angle_beta   90.00
_cell.angle_gamma   90.00
#
_symmetry.space_group_name_H-M   'P 1'
#
loop_
_entity.id
_entity.type
_entity.pdbx_description
1 polymer ?
#
loop_
_entity_poly.entity_id
_entity_poly.type
_entity_poly.pdbx_seq_one_letter_code
_entity_poly.pdbx_strand_id
1 'polypeptide(L)'
;TGETVIAGMGELHLDIIVDRMRREFKVEANVGAPQVAYRETITQAAECEGKYVKQSGGRGQYGHVWIKFEPNEGKGFEFVDAIVGGAVPREYINSVKVGLEDALETGMIAGYPVLDVKATLFDGSYHDVDSSEMAYKVAASLALKNAAKKCGPVLLEPIMAVEVTAPSEYLGSVMGDISSRRGMIEGQEERGNAISVQASVPLSEMFGYATDLRSFTQGRGNYTMQFDRYEAAPKSIREEIIKKNGGNV
;
A
#
# COMPACT_ATOMS: atom_id res chain seq x y z
N THR A 1 0.57 3.65 11.98
CA THR A 1 1.90 4.05 12.53
C THR A 1 1.79 4.87 13.83
N GLY A 2 0.60 5.37 14.19
CA GLY A 2 0.40 6.21 15.38
C GLY A 2 0.99 7.64 15.26
N GLU A 3 1.49 8.01 14.09
CA GLU A 3 2.00 9.35 13.83
C GLU A 3 0.88 10.33 13.47
N THR A 4 1.03 11.58 13.91
CA THR A 4 0.10 12.65 13.57
C THR A 4 0.52 13.34 12.29
N VAL A 5 -0.33 13.36 11.29
CA VAL A 5 -0.10 14.05 10.02
C VAL A 5 -0.69 15.46 10.10
N ILE A 6 0.12 16.46 9.76
CA ILE A 6 -0.31 17.86 9.69
C ILE A 6 -0.38 18.27 8.23
N ALA A 7 -1.50 18.83 7.82
CA ALA A 7 -1.70 19.40 6.49
C ALA A 7 -1.82 20.93 6.58
N GLY A 8 -1.29 21.64 5.59
CA GLY A 8 -1.32 23.09 5.54
C GLY A 8 -1.20 23.63 4.11
N MET A 9 -1.29 24.95 3.96
CA MET A 9 -1.26 25.65 2.67
C MET A 9 0.15 25.77 2.05
N GLY A 10 1.15 25.15 2.64
CA GLY A 10 2.55 25.15 2.19
C GLY A 10 3.52 24.91 3.34
N GLU A 11 4.80 24.67 3.01
CA GLU A 11 5.84 24.34 3.98
C GLU A 11 6.02 25.42 5.06
N LEU A 12 6.05 26.68 4.66
CA LEU A 12 6.17 27.79 5.62
C LEU A 12 5.01 27.81 6.62
N HIS A 13 3.80 27.52 6.19
CA HIS A 13 2.63 27.44 7.08
C HIS A 13 2.76 26.29 8.06
N LEU A 14 3.25 25.13 7.59
CA LEU A 14 3.49 23.97 8.45
C LEU A 14 4.60 24.24 9.47
N ASP A 15 5.69 24.90 9.06
CA ASP A 15 6.78 25.29 9.96
C ASP A 15 6.31 26.25 11.06
N ILE A 16 5.45 27.21 10.73
CA ILE A 16 4.85 28.13 11.71
C ILE A 16 3.98 27.35 12.70
N ILE A 17 3.17 26.41 12.23
CA ILE A 17 2.32 25.57 13.11
C ILE A 17 3.19 24.77 14.08
N VAL A 18 4.23 24.10 13.56
CA VAL A 18 5.16 23.31 14.38
C VAL A 18 5.89 24.18 15.40
N ASP A 19 6.37 25.36 15.00
CA ASP A 19 7.04 26.29 15.89
C ASP A 19 6.11 26.78 17.02
N ARG A 20 4.85 27.08 16.69
CA ARG A 20 3.82 27.41 17.69
C ARG A 20 3.55 26.25 18.65
N MET A 21 3.46 25.03 18.16
CA MET A 21 3.29 23.84 19.00
C MET A 21 4.41 23.70 20.01
N ARG A 22 5.66 23.94 19.59
CA ARG A 22 6.82 23.88 20.47
C ARG A 22 6.83 25.03 21.51
N ARG A 23 6.58 26.27 21.07
CA ARG A 23 6.69 27.48 21.94
C ARG A 23 5.50 27.64 22.88
N GLU A 24 4.28 27.51 22.36
CA GLU A 24 3.06 27.81 23.12
C GLU A 24 2.60 26.61 23.95
N PHE A 25 2.71 25.40 23.39
CA PHE A 25 2.20 24.17 24.02
C PHE A 25 3.30 23.30 24.62
N LYS A 26 4.58 23.67 24.48
CA LYS A 26 5.74 22.91 24.97
C LYS A 26 5.75 21.44 24.52
N VAL A 27 5.25 21.17 23.33
CA VAL A 27 5.23 19.84 22.73
C VAL A 27 6.58 19.56 22.11
N GLU A 28 7.29 18.56 22.61
CA GLU A 28 8.47 18.02 21.94
C GLU A 28 7.99 17.07 20.83
N ALA A 29 8.20 17.48 19.59
CA ALA A 29 7.84 16.69 18.43
C ALA A 29 9.02 16.59 17.46
N ASN A 30 9.30 15.37 17.01
CA ASN A 30 10.17 15.14 15.85
C ASN A 30 9.33 15.31 14.60
N VAL A 31 9.73 16.23 13.73
CA VAL A 31 9.05 16.48 12.47
C VAL A 31 9.85 15.85 11.36
N GLY A 32 9.18 15.02 10.56
CA GLY A 32 9.76 14.37 9.40
C GLY A 32 8.83 14.46 8.20
N ALA A 33 9.29 13.99 7.04
CA ALA A 33 8.43 13.84 5.87
C ALA A 33 7.28 12.87 6.18
N PRO A 34 6.06 13.12 5.67
CA PRO A 34 4.94 12.20 5.80
C PRO A 34 5.31 10.82 5.25
N GLN A 35 4.78 9.78 5.88
CA GLN A 35 4.94 8.44 5.33
C GLN A 35 4.04 8.26 4.11
N VAL A 36 4.60 7.64 3.07
CA VAL A 36 3.85 7.29 1.87
C VAL A 36 2.95 6.09 2.16
N ALA A 37 1.69 6.17 1.76
CA ALA A 37 0.73 5.09 1.91
C ALA A 37 0.92 4.03 0.81
N TYR A 38 1.96 3.22 0.92
CA TYR A 38 2.18 2.07 0.04
C TYR A 38 1.08 1.03 0.19
N ARG A 39 0.96 0.16 -0.80
CA ARG A 39 0.09 -1.02 -0.81
C ARG A 39 0.86 -2.20 -1.37
N GLU A 40 0.26 -3.37 -1.27
CA GLU A 40 0.82 -4.60 -1.85
C GLU A 40 -0.23 -5.24 -2.74
N THR A 41 0.19 -6.08 -3.67
CA THR A 41 -0.69 -6.94 -4.46
C THR A 41 0.06 -8.17 -4.93
N ILE A 42 -0.65 -9.12 -5.52
CA ILE A 42 -0.09 -10.31 -6.14
C ILE A 42 -0.17 -10.22 -7.65
N THR A 43 0.74 -10.87 -8.35
CA THR A 43 0.83 -10.86 -9.82
C THR A 43 0.54 -12.19 -10.47
N GLN A 44 0.54 -13.28 -9.70
CA GLN A 44 0.36 -14.64 -10.19
C GLN A 44 -0.67 -15.38 -9.35
N ALA A 45 -1.40 -16.30 -9.96
CA ALA A 45 -2.27 -17.22 -9.28
C ALA A 45 -1.48 -18.41 -8.71
N ALA A 46 -1.83 -18.84 -7.52
CA ALA A 46 -1.30 -20.07 -6.93
C ALA A 46 -2.27 -20.68 -5.91
N GLU A 47 -2.17 -22.00 -5.75
CA GLU A 47 -2.85 -22.74 -4.70
C GLU A 47 -1.90 -22.85 -3.49
N CYS A 48 -2.41 -22.49 -2.33
CA CYS A 48 -1.63 -22.40 -1.11
C CYS A 48 -2.33 -23.13 0.03
N GLU A 49 -1.56 -23.96 0.71
CA GLU A 49 -1.99 -24.64 1.93
C GLU A 49 -1.75 -23.75 3.14
N GLY A 50 -2.73 -23.74 4.05
CA GLY A 50 -2.55 -23.23 5.40
C GLY A 50 -2.96 -24.29 6.40
N LYS A 51 -2.01 -24.74 7.23
CA LYS A 51 -2.26 -25.77 8.23
C LYS A 51 -1.72 -25.32 9.58
N TYR A 52 -2.63 -25.28 10.56
CA TYR A 52 -2.30 -24.96 11.93
C TYR A 52 -2.70 -26.12 12.84
N VAL A 53 -1.71 -26.76 13.42
CA VAL A 53 -1.90 -27.86 14.36
C VAL A 53 -1.07 -27.59 15.60
N LYS A 54 -1.72 -27.54 16.75
CA LYS A 54 -1.07 -27.39 18.04
C LYS A 54 -1.66 -28.39 19.03
N GLN A 55 -0.81 -29.23 19.62
CA GLN A 55 -1.18 -30.11 20.72
C GLN A 55 -0.32 -29.76 21.94
N SER A 56 -0.95 -29.46 23.05
CA SER A 56 -0.26 -29.18 24.31
C SER A 56 -1.14 -29.69 25.45
N GLY A 57 -0.91 -30.92 25.90
CA GLY A 57 -1.37 -31.48 27.18
C GLY A 57 -2.86 -31.29 27.55
N GLY A 58 -3.77 -31.28 26.56
CA GLY A 58 -5.19 -31.03 26.71
C GLY A 58 -5.88 -30.93 25.36
N ARG A 59 -6.97 -30.13 25.24
CA ARG A 59 -7.62 -29.87 23.95
C ARG A 59 -6.64 -29.16 23.03
N GLY A 60 -6.34 -29.76 21.88
CA GLY A 60 -5.46 -29.19 20.86
C GLY A 60 -6.13 -28.11 20.02
N GLN A 61 -5.43 -27.68 18.97
CA GLN A 61 -5.98 -26.80 17.94
C GLN A 61 -5.70 -27.38 16.55
N TYR A 62 -6.70 -27.30 15.69
CA TYR A 62 -6.60 -27.80 14.33
C TYR A 62 -7.36 -26.91 13.36
N GLY A 63 -6.67 -26.41 12.35
CA GLY A 63 -7.25 -25.72 11.21
C GLY A 63 -6.45 -26.05 9.95
N HIS A 64 -7.13 -26.40 8.86
CA HIS A 64 -6.48 -26.79 7.62
C HIS A 64 -7.32 -26.36 6.42
N VAL A 65 -6.70 -25.57 5.55
CA VAL A 65 -7.34 -25.00 4.36
C VAL A 65 -6.43 -25.07 3.14
N TRP A 66 -7.03 -25.21 1.98
CA TRP A 66 -6.43 -24.97 0.68
C TRP A 66 -7.15 -23.82 0.00
N ILE A 67 -6.40 -22.79 -0.36
CA ILE A 67 -6.92 -21.55 -0.93
C ILE A 67 -6.18 -21.25 -2.22
N LYS A 68 -6.93 -20.98 -3.29
CA LYS A 68 -6.40 -20.43 -4.53
C LYS A 68 -6.44 -18.92 -4.44
N PHE A 69 -5.29 -18.29 -4.53
CA PHE A 69 -5.16 -16.83 -4.61
C PHE A 69 -4.94 -16.42 -6.06
N GLU A 70 -5.67 -15.42 -6.51
CA GLU A 70 -5.59 -14.89 -7.87
C GLU A 70 -5.59 -13.36 -7.84
N PRO A 71 -4.86 -12.69 -8.76
CA PRO A 71 -5.02 -11.25 -8.97
C PRO A 71 -6.48 -10.92 -9.34
N ASN A 72 -6.99 -9.82 -8.80
CA ASN A 72 -8.38 -9.37 -9.01
C ASN A 72 -8.41 -7.87 -9.29
N GLU A 73 -7.65 -7.44 -10.27
CA GLU A 73 -7.36 -6.06 -10.58
C GLU A 73 -8.61 -5.18 -10.67
N GLY A 74 -8.62 -4.09 -9.90
CA GLY A 74 -9.70 -3.11 -9.87
C GLY A 74 -10.98 -3.55 -9.16
N LYS A 75 -11.04 -4.78 -8.60
CA LYS A 75 -12.26 -5.34 -7.98
C LYS A 75 -12.15 -5.51 -6.47
N GLY A 76 -11.01 -5.21 -5.88
CA GLY A 76 -10.77 -5.35 -4.45
C GLY A 76 -10.65 -6.79 -3.99
N PHE A 77 -10.95 -7.04 -2.71
CA PHE A 77 -10.94 -8.37 -2.14
C PHE A 77 -12.24 -9.11 -2.44
N GLU A 78 -12.12 -10.32 -2.95
CA GLU A 78 -13.24 -11.24 -3.19
C GLU A 78 -12.93 -12.59 -2.54
N PHE A 79 -13.86 -13.08 -1.74
CA PHE A 79 -13.80 -14.42 -1.14
C PHE A 79 -14.85 -15.34 -1.74
N VAL A 80 -14.41 -16.50 -2.20
CA VAL A 80 -15.28 -17.52 -2.80
C VAL A 80 -15.21 -18.80 -1.98
N ASP A 81 -16.37 -19.29 -1.55
CA ASP A 81 -16.52 -20.61 -0.96
C ASP A 81 -16.79 -21.64 -2.09
N ALA A 82 -15.82 -22.50 -2.32
CA ALA A 82 -15.89 -23.61 -3.28
C ALA A 82 -15.71 -24.97 -2.60
N ILE A 83 -16.01 -25.07 -1.31
CA ILE A 83 -15.91 -26.32 -0.55
C ILE A 83 -16.94 -27.34 -1.05
N VAL A 84 -16.47 -28.55 -1.28
CA VAL A 84 -17.28 -29.69 -1.66
C VAL A 84 -17.20 -30.78 -0.58
N GLY A 85 -18.32 -31.44 -0.32
CA GLY A 85 -18.36 -32.58 0.60
C GLY A 85 -18.11 -32.27 2.06
N GLY A 86 -18.12 -30.98 2.44
CA GLY A 86 -17.93 -30.59 3.84
C GLY A 86 -16.48 -30.74 4.34
N ALA A 87 -15.49 -30.70 3.44
CA ALA A 87 -14.07 -30.79 3.78
C ALA A 87 -13.65 -29.74 4.84
N VAL A 88 -14.23 -28.55 4.76
CA VAL A 88 -14.23 -27.56 5.84
C VAL A 88 -15.67 -27.38 6.31
N PRO A 89 -15.99 -27.58 7.61
CA PRO A 89 -17.32 -27.35 8.14
C PRO A 89 -17.80 -25.91 7.91
N ARG A 90 -19.08 -25.76 7.59
CA ARG A 90 -19.69 -24.45 7.25
C ARG A 90 -19.48 -23.38 8.33
N GLU A 91 -19.49 -23.80 9.59
CA GLU A 91 -19.27 -22.90 10.75
C GLU A 91 -17.89 -22.22 10.74
N TYR A 92 -16.87 -22.83 10.09
CA TYR A 92 -15.51 -22.29 10.01
C TYR A 92 -15.20 -21.49 8.75
N ILE A 93 -16.06 -21.54 7.73
CA ILE A 93 -15.82 -20.83 6.46
C ILE A 93 -15.73 -19.33 6.66
N ASN A 94 -16.62 -18.76 7.48
CA ASN A 94 -16.54 -17.33 7.82
C ASN A 94 -15.27 -16.99 8.60
N SER A 95 -14.79 -17.87 9.45
CA SER A 95 -13.53 -17.68 10.17
C SER A 95 -12.33 -17.64 9.24
N VAL A 96 -12.33 -18.43 8.16
CA VAL A 96 -11.32 -18.37 7.10
C VAL A 96 -11.36 -17.01 6.39
N LYS A 97 -12.54 -16.53 6.02
CA LYS A 97 -12.72 -15.22 5.39
C LYS A 97 -12.18 -14.08 6.28
N VAL A 98 -12.60 -14.03 7.53
CA VAL A 98 -12.14 -13.01 8.49
C VAL A 98 -10.63 -13.09 8.71
N GLY A 99 -10.07 -14.29 8.85
CA GLY A 99 -8.63 -14.49 8.99
C GLY A 99 -7.85 -14.01 7.78
N LEU A 100 -8.38 -14.16 6.56
CA LEU A 100 -7.80 -13.59 5.35
C LEU A 100 -7.88 -12.07 5.32
N GLU A 101 -9.02 -11.49 5.66
CA GLU A 101 -9.20 -10.03 5.72
C GLU A 101 -8.19 -9.39 6.67
N ASP A 102 -8.06 -9.93 7.88
CA ASP A 102 -7.08 -9.45 8.87
C ASP A 102 -5.62 -9.60 8.38
N ALA A 103 -5.31 -10.73 7.75
CA ALA A 103 -3.96 -10.97 7.23
C ALA A 103 -3.63 -10.08 6.02
N LEU A 104 -4.59 -9.79 5.15
CA LEU A 104 -4.41 -8.88 4.02
C LEU A 104 -4.14 -7.43 4.48
N GLU A 105 -4.78 -6.98 5.55
CA GLU A 105 -4.50 -5.66 6.15
C GLU A 105 -3.08 -5.58 6.75
N THR A 106 -2.53 -6.68 7.21
CA THR A 106 -1.19 -6.76 7.79
C THR A 106 -0.08 -6.78 6.72
N GLY A 107 -0.40 -7.16 5.49
CA GLY A 107 0.55 -7.24 4.37
C GLY A 107 1.28 -8.59 4.27
N MET A 108 1.99 -8.76 3.16
CA MET A 108 2.72 -9.99 2.80
C MET A 108 4.24 -9.81 2.81
N ILE A 109 4.73 -8.64 2.37
CA ILE A 109 6.17 -8.39 2.14
C ILE A 109 6.72 -7.20 2.91
N ALA A 110 5.95 -6.13 3.08
CA ALA A 110 6.40 -4.88 3.67
C ALA A 110 5.48 -4.32 4.77
N GLY A 111 4.41 -5.03 5.12
CA GLY A 111 3.48 -4.63 6.16
C GLY A 111 2.41 -3.63 5.72
N TYR A 112 2.17 -3.51 4.42
CA TYR A 112 1.10 -2.65 3.87
C TYR A 112 -0.09 -3.49 3.42
N PRO A 113 -1.32 -2.93 3.44
CA PRO A 113 -2.50 -3.65 3.00
C PRO A 113 -2.36 -4.22 1.58
N VAL A 114 -2.81 -5.45 1.40
CA VAL A 114 -2.81 -6.15 0.11
C VAL A 114 -4.12 -5.86 -0.61
N LEU A 115 -4.04 -5.35 -1.83
CA LEU A 115 -5.19 -4.98 -2.66
C LEU A 115 -5.44 -6.02 -3.77
N ASP A 116 -6.69 -6.04 -4.24
CA ASP A 116 -7.07 -6.70 -5.48
C ASP A 116 -6.70 -8.19 -5.53
N VAL A 117 -7.15 -8.93 -4.53
CA VAL A 117 -6.95 -10.37 -4.39
C VAL A 117 -8.29 -11.09 -4.38
N LYS A 118 -8.40 -12.14 -5.19
CA LYS A 118 -9.47 -13.13 -5.10
C LYS A 118 -8.94 -14.37 -4.41
N ALA A 119 -9.62 -14.78 -3.34
CA ALA A 119 -9.32 -15.98 -2.58
C ALA A 119 -10.46 -16.98 -2.70
N THR A 120 -10.17 -18.15 -3.25
CA THR A 120 -11.12 -19.26 -3.39
C THR A 120 -10.74 -20.37 -2.43
N LEU A 121 -11.56 -20.58 -1.40
CA LEU A 121 -11.41 -21.70 -0.48
C LEU A 121 -12.02 -22.94 -1.15
N PHE A 122 -11.19 -23.93 -1.52
CA PHE A 122 -11.66 -25.08 -2.31
C PHE A 122 -11.47 -26.42 -1.62
N ASP A 123 -10.60 -26.52 -0.63
CA ASP A 123 -10.35 -27.78 0.10
C ASP A 123 -9.82 -27.50 1.52
N GLY A 124 -9.71 -28.56 2.29
CA GLY A 124 -9.19 -28.53 3.66
C GLY A 124 -9.49 -29.82 4.38
N SER A 125 -9.35 -29.81 5.67
CA SER A 125 -9.77 -30.90 6.56
C SER A 125 -10.08 -30.38 7.93
N TYR A 126 -10.79 -31.14 8.74
CA TYR A 126 -11.13 -30.80 10.12
C TYR A 126 -10.81 -31.94 11.07
N HIS A 127 -10.78 -31.63 12.35
CA HIS A 127 -10.65 -32.59 13.43
C HIS A 127 -11.82 -32.44 14.38
N ASP A 128 -12.52 -33.54 14.71
CA ASP A 128 -13.78 -33.52 15.48
C ASP A 128 -13.69 -32.82 16.83
N VAL A 129 -12.53 -32.85 17.47
CA VAL A 129 -12.33 -32.28 18.82
C VAL A 129 -11.53 -30.97 18.79
N ASP A 130 -10.50 -30.88 17.95
CA ASP A 130 -9.48 -29.82 18.02
C ASP A 130 -9.73 -28.67 17.05
N SER A 131 -10.69 -28.79 16.13
CA SER A 131 -11.06 -27.70 15.23
C SER A 131 -11.74 -26.55 16.00
N SER A 132 -11.38 -25.33 15.65
CA SER A 132 -11.94 -24.10 16.22
C SER A 132 -11.90 -22.94 15.23
N GLU A 133 -12.75 -21.94 15.44
CA GLU A 133 -12.74 -20.71 14.65
C GLU A 133 -11.36 -20.04 14.63
N MET A 134 -10.69 -19.96 15.78
CA MET A 134 -9.37 -19.40 15.90
C MET A 134 -8.34 -20.17 15.08
N ALA A 135 -8.38 -21.50 15.12
CA ALA A 135 -7.46 -22.33 14.35
C ALA A 135 -7.61 -22.11 12.84
N TYR A 136 -8.83 -21.92 12.34
CA TYR A 136 -9.07 -21.62 10.93
C TYR A 136 -8.67 -20.19 10.54
N LYS A 137 -8.82 -19.20 11.40
CA LYS A 137 -8.26 -17.86 11.19
C LYS A 137 -6.73 -17.91 11.02
N VAL A 138 -6.06 -18.65 11.92
CA VAL A 138 -4.60 -18.84 11.83
C VAL A 138 -4.21 -19.61 10.57
N ALA A 139 -4.93 -20.68 10.23
CA ALA A 139 -4.69 -21.46 9.01
C ALA A 139 -4.82 -20.58 7.74
N ALA A 140 -5.82 -19.72 7.69
CA ALA A 140 -5.99 -18.75 6.60
C ALA A 140 -4.80 -17.79 6.48
N SER A 141 -4.32 -17.25 7.59
CA SER A 141 -3.14 -16.38 7.61
C SER A 141 -1.88 -17.11 7.15
N LEU A 142 -1.72 -18.38 7.50
CA LEU A 142 -0.60 -19.21 7.03
C LEU A 142 -0.68 -19.49 5.52
N ALA A 143 -1.89 -19.71 4.99
CA ALA A 143 -2.09 -19.85 3.55
C ALA A 143 -1.65 -18.58 2.80
N LEU A 144 -2.02 -17.39 3.30
CA LEU A 144 -1.59 -16.12 2.73
C LEU A 144 -0.07 -15.93 2.83
N LYS A 145 0.54 -16.32 3.94
CA LYS A 145 1.99 -16.29 4.09
C LYS A 145 2.71 -17.20 3.08
N ASN A 146 2.12 -18.35 2.76
CA ASN A 146 2.63 -19.21 1.70
C ASN A 146 2.41 -18.61 0.31
N ALA A 147 1.32 -17.87 0.11
CA ALA A 147 1.06 -17.12 -1.11
C ALA A 147 2.14 -16.05 -1.39
N ALA A 148 2.72 -15.45 -0.36
CA ALA A 148 3.83 -14.51 -0.50
C ALA A 148 5.05 -15.12 -1.22
N LYS A 149 5.21 -16.43 -1.18
CA LYS A 149 6.30 -17.14 -1.85
C LYS A 149 5.97 -17.58 -3.28
N LYS A 150 4.69 -17.69 -3.62
CA LYS A 150 4.21 -18.31 -4.87
C LYS A 150 3.50 -17.34 -5.81
N CYS A 151 2.90 -16.30 -5.29
CA CYS A 151 2.01 -15.40 -6.04
C CYS A 151 2.71 -14.15 -6.61
N GLY A 152 4.04 -14.05 -6.52
CA GLY A 152 4.79 -12.92 -7.04
C GLY A 152 4.32 -11.57 -6.47
N PRO A 153 4.38 -11.36 -5.13
CA PRO A 153 3.91 -10.13 -4.54
C PRO A 153 4.76 -8.94 -4.95
N VAL A 154 4.12 -7.78 -5.13
CA VAL A 154 4.76 -6.51 -5.48
C VAL A 154 4.30 -5.41 -4.54
N LEU A 155 5.20 -4.45 -4.30
CA LEU A 155 4.87 -3.20 -3.62
C LEU A 155 4.26 -2.23 -4.62
N LEU A 156 3.14 -1.61 -4.24
CA LEU A 156 2.48 -0.57 -5.00
C LEU A 156 2.78 0.80 -4.39
N GLU A 157 3.15 1.76 -5.21
CA GLU A 157 3.33 3.15 -4.82
C GLU A 157 2.19 4.02 -5.37
N PRO A 158 1.74 5.03 -4.60
CA PRO A 158 0.74 5.97 -5.08
C PRO A 158 1.35 6.92 -6.13
N ILE A 159 0.68 7.01 -7.26
CA ILE A 159 1.01 7.94 -8.36
C ILE A 159 0.04 9.11 -8.30
N MET A 160 0.59 10.31 -8.35
CA MET A 160 -0.16 11.55 -8.27
C MET A 160 -0.33 12.15 -9.66
N ALA A 161 -1.55 12.64 -9.95
CA ALA A 161 -1.79 13.51 -11.07
C ALA A 161 -1.37 14.94 -10.68
N VAL A 162 -0.36 15.46 -11.35
CA VAL A 162 0.23 16.77 -11.09
C VAL A 162 0.02 17.68 -12.28
N GLU A 163 -0.50 18.88 -12.04
CA GLU A 163 -0.57 19.95 -13.03
C GLU A 163 0.27 21.14 -12.55
N VAL A 164 1.25 21.53 -13.35
CA VAL A 164 2.14 22.66 -13.06
C VAL A 164 1.84 23.80 -14.02
N THR A 165 1.57 24.99 -13.49
CA THR A 165 1.38 26.21 -14.29
C THR A 165 2.51 27.18 -13.98
N ALA A 166 3.20 27.60 -15.01
CA ALA A 166 4.32 28.56 -14.92
C ALA A 166 4.43 29.40 -16.19
N PRO A 167 5.16 30.53 -16.15
CA PRO A 167 5.51 31.27 -17.37
C PRO A 167 6.26 30.37 -18.33
N SER A 168 6.03 30.58 -19.66
CA SER A 168 6.57 29.72 -20.73
C SER A 168 8.09 29.61 -20.72
N GLU A 169 8.79 30.62 -20.26
CA GLU A 169 10.25 30.62 -20.12
C GLU A 169 10.81 29.54 -19.19
N TYR A 170 10.00 29.02 -18.26
CA TYR A 170 10.36 27.95 -17.32
C TYR A 170 9.97 26.54 -17.75
N LEU A 171 9.42 26.35 -18.95
CA LEU A 171 8.97 25.05 -19.43
C LEU A 171 10.07 24.00 -19.32
N GLY A 172 11.27 24.28 -19.77
CA GLY A 172 12.40 23.34 -19.70
C GLY A 172 12.77 22.96 -18.26
N SER A 173 12.76 23.94 -17.34
CA SER A 173 13.04 23.71 -15.93
C SER A 173 11.96 22.84 -15.25
N VAL A 174 10.69 23.13 -15.56
CA VAL A 174 9.55 22.34 -15.05
C VAL A 174 9.62 20.91 -15.52
N MET A 175 9.80 20.69 -16.82
CA MET A 175 9.87 19.34 -17.40
C MET A 175 11.09 18.56 -16.91
N GLY A 176 12.24 19.21 -16.81
CA GLY A 176 13.47 18.60 -16.30
C GLY A 176 13.35 18.18 -14.84
N ASP A 177 12.76 19.03 -14.00
CA ASP A 177 12.53 18.70 -12.60
C ASP A 177 11.53 17.56 -12.41
N ILE A 178 10.40 17.58 -13.12
CA ILE A 178 9.43 16.47 -13.09
C ILE A 178 10.08 15.15 -13.52
N SER A 179 10.89 15.17 -14.57
CA SER A 179 11.61 13.98 -15.04
C SER A 179 12.60 13.46 -14.00
N SER A 180 13.30 14.35 -13.29
CA SER A 180 14.21 13.97 -12.21
C SER A 180 13.50 13.30 -11.01
N ARG A 181 12.20 13.55 -10.85
CA ARG A 181 11.31 12.97 -9.85
C ARG A 181 10.62 11.68 -10.32
N ARG A 182 11.16 10.98 -11.28
CA ARG A 182 10.54 9.80 -11.91
C ARG A 182 9.15 10.09 -12.51
N GLY A 183 8.87 11.35 -12.80
CA GLY A 183 7.61 11.78 -13.37
C GLY A 183 7.53 11.48 -14.86
N MET A 184 6.33 11.19 -15.33
CA MET A 184 5.99 11.04 -16.74
C MET A 184 5.16 12.24 -17.17
N ILE A 185 5.66 12.99 -18.15
CA ILE A 185 4.92 14.09 -18.77
C ILE A 185 3.83 13.49 -19.67
N GLU A 186 2.58 13.85 -19.42
CA GLU A 186 1.43 13.36 -20.18
C GLU A 186 0.93 14.36 -21.19
N GLY A 187 1.14 15.64 -20.93
CA GLY A 187 0.73 16.71 -21.83
C GLY A 187 1.22 18.09 -21.41
N GLN A 188 1.08 19.01 -22.33
CA GLN A 188 1.30 20.44 -22.08
C GLN A 188 0.29 21.27 -22.85
N GLU A 189 -0.09 22.41 -22.31
CA GLU A 189 -1.02 23.34 -22.91
C GLU A 189 -0.51 24.77 -22.73
N GLU A 190 -0.53 25.55 -23.80
CA GLU A 190 -0.23 26.98 -23.72
C GLU A 190 -1.50 27.76 -23.33
N ARG A 191 -1.37 28.63 -22.35
CA ARG A 191 -2.45 29.53 -21.88
C ARG A 191 -1.90 30.98 -21.84
N GLY A 192 -1.92 31.65 -22.96
CA GLY A 192 -1.34 33.00 -23.11
C GLY A 192 0.18 32.98 -22.92
N ASN A 193 0.68 33.67 -21.91
CA ASN A 193 2.11 33.72 -21.57
C ASN A 193 2.52 32.63 -20.56
N ALA A 194 1.62 31.73 -20.19
CA ALA A 194 1.86 30.64 -19.28
C ALA A 194 1.69 29.30 -19.98
N ILE A 195 2.30 28.30 -19.42
CA ILE A 195 2.13 26.90 -19.79
C ILE A 195 1.54 26.12 -18.63
N SER A 196 0.76 25.10 -18.96
CA SER A 196 0.30 24.07 -18.07
C SER A 196 0.90 22.74 -18.48
N VAL A 197 1.59 22.07 -17.57
CA VAL A 197 2.21 20.76 -17.79
C VAL A 197 1.48 19.73 -16.93
N GLN A 198 0.92 18.70 -17.55
CA GLN A 198 0.29 17.57 -16.87
C GLN A 198 1.29 16.42 -16.77
N ALA A 199 1.40 15.83 -15.60
CA ALA A 199 2.32 14.73 -15.35
C ALA A 199 1.79 13.75 -14.32
N SER A 200 2.27 12.51 -14.40
CA SER A 200 2.12 11.49 -13.37
C SER A 200 3.43 11.36 -12.60
N VAL A 201 3.39 11.57 -11.28
CA VAL A 201 4.59 11.56 -10.45
C VAL A 201 4.35 10.73 -9.19
N PRO A 202 5.28 9.84 -8.81
CA PRO A 202 5.18 9.12 -7.54
C PRO A 202 5.13 10.08 -6.35
N LEU A 203 4.22 9.84 -5.41
CA LEU A 203 4.07 10.72 -4.24
C LEU A 203 5.37 10.87 -3.44
N SER A 204 6.16 9.79 -3.31
CA SER A 204 7.44 9.81 -2.61
C SER A 204 8.44 10.82 -3.16
N GLU A 205 8.32 11.20 -4.42
CA GLU A 205 9.19 12.17 -5.10
C GLU A 205 8.66 13.62 -5.05
N MET A 206 7.46 13.82 -4.51
CA MET A 206 6.81 15.13 -4.48
C MET A 206 7.06 15.94 -3.20
N PHE A 207 7.70 15.35 -2.20
CA PHE A 207 8.05 16.09 -0.99
C PHE A 207 9.06 17.20 -1.30
N GLY A 208 8.78 18.40 -0.79
CA GLY A 208 9.59 19.59 -1.07
C GLY A 208 9.38 20.24 -2.44
N TYR A 209 8.46 19.72 -3.26
CA TYR A 209 8.24 20.23 -4.61
C TYR A 209 7.80 21.71 -4.64
N ALA A 210 6.97 22.14 -3.72
CA ALA A 210 6.52 23.54 -3.63
C ALA A 210 7.69 24.50 -3.52
N THR A 211 8.67 24.18 -2.68
CA THR A 211 9.89 25.00 -2.47
C THR A 211 10.75 24.99 -3.72
N ASP A 212 10.99 23.85 -4.33
CA ASP A 212 11.81 23.74 -5.53
C ASP A 212 11.18 24.47 -6.71
N LEU A 213 9.85 24.28 -6.93
CA LEU A 213 9.11 24.99 -7.98
C LEU A 213 9.22 26.51 -7.83
N ARG A 214 9.04 27.05 -6.63
CA ARG A 214 9.20 28.48 -6.35
C ARG A 214 10.62 28.95 -6.60
N SER A 215 11.61 28.15 -6.23
CA SER A 215 13.02 28.48 -6.42
C SER A 215 13.36 28.67 -7.88
N PHE A 216 13.10 27.69 -8.74
CA PHE A 216 13.48 27.78 -10.15
C PHE A 216 12.52 28.60 -11.02
N THR A 217 11.30 28.92 -10.56
CA THR A 217 10.34 29.80 -11.25
C THR A 217 10.29 31.22 -10.68
N GLN A 218 11.18 31.54 -9.74
CA GLN A 218 11.18 32.85 -9.07
C GLN A 218 9.83 33.22 -8.44
N GLY A 219 9.18 32.22 -7.83
CA GLY A 219 7.89 32.38 -7.17
C GLY A 219 6.66 32.45 -8.09
N ARG A 220 6.84 32.29 -9.40
CA ARG A 220 5.76 32.43 -10.40
C ARG A 220 5.08 31.13 -10.78
N GLY A 221 5.62 29.97 -10.36
CA GLY A 221 5.02 28.66 -10.59
C GLY A 221 4.01 28.27 -9.54
N ASN A 222 2.94 27.61 -9.97
CA ASN A 222 1.93 26.96 -9.10
C ASN A 222 1.72 25.53 -9.57
N TYR A 223 1.29 24.67 -8.65
CA TYR A 223 0.91 23.31 -8.99
C TYR A 223 -0.29 22.85 -8.20
N THR A 224 -0.99 21.87 -8.75
CA THR A 224 -2.01 21.08 -8.07
C THR A 224 -1.61 19.62 -8.11
N MET A 225 -1.98 18.88 -7.10
CA MET A 225 -1.66 17.46 -6.98
C MET A 225 -2.83 16.73 -6.36
N GLN A 226 -3.21 15.62 -6.96
CA GLN A 226 -4.23 14.71 -6.41
C GLN A 226 -3.87 13.26 -6.72
N PHE A 227 -4.35 12.36 -5.87
CA PHE A 227 -4.15 10.92 -6.09
C PHE A 227 -4.81 10.48 -7.39
N ASP A 228 -4.11 9.69 -8.18
CA ASP A 228 -4.62 9.10 -9.42
C ASP A 228 -4.76 7.57 -9.28
N ARG A 229 -3.67 6.86 -9.08
CA ARG A 229 -3.64 5.41 -9.07
C ARG A 229 -2.47 4.84 -8.27
N TYR A 230 -2.49 3.53 -8.05
CA TYR A 230 -1.33 2.77 -7.61
C TYR A 230 -0.63 2.11 -8.79
N GLU A 231 0.70 2.08 -8.77
CA GLU A 231 1.54 1.34 -9.71
C GLU A 231 2.63 0.56 -8.96
N ALA A 232 3.13 -0.50 -9.59
CA ALA A 232 4.24 -1.27 -9.04
C ALA A 232 5.48 -0.39 -8.89
N ALA A 233 6.03 -0.34 -7.69
CA ALA A 233 7.26 0.38 -7.40
C ALA A 233 8.46 -0.31 -8.07
N PRO A 234 9.47 0.46 -8.54
CA PRO A 234 10.70 -0.11 -9.04
C PRO A 234 11.40 -1.01 -8.00
N LYS A 235 12.16 -1.98 -8.47
CA LYS A 235 12.84 -2.96 -7.60
C LYS A 235 13.66 -2.31 -6.49
N SER A 236 14.42 -1.26 -6.81
CA SER A 236 15.24 -0.52 -5.84
C SER A 236 14.42 0.10 -4.71
N ILE A 237 13.30 0.73 -5.05
CA ILE A 237 12.37 1.32 -4.07
C ILE A 237 11.73 0.24 -3.22
N ARG A 238 11.29 -0.85 -3.83
CA ARG A 238 10.70 -1.99 -3.12
C ARG A 238 11.66 -2.57 -2.08
N GLU A 239 12.90 -2.83 -2.47
CA GLU A 239 13.93 -3.39 -1.58
C GLU A 239 14.25 -2.45 -0.41
N GLU A 240 14.33 -1.15 -0.66
CA GLU A 240 14.55 -0.14 0.38
C GLU A 240 13.39 -0.15 1.40
N ILE A 241 12.15 -0.13 0.94
CA ILE A 241 10.96 -0.10 1.81
C ILE A 241 10.82 -1.40 2.60
N ILE A 242 11.05 -2.56 1.97
CA ILE A 242 11.01 -3.86 2.66
C ILE A 242 12.04 -3.89 3.79
N LYS A 243 13.29 -3.49 3.53
CA LYS A 243 14.35 -3.41 4.54
C LYS A 243 14.00 -2.46 5.68
N LYS A 244 13.48 -1.28 5.36
CA LYS A 244 13.07 -0.27 6.34
C LYS A 244 11.99 -0.79 7.29
N ASN A 245 11.09 -1.64 6.80
CA ASN A 245 9.99 -2.21 7.57
C ASN A 245 10.32 -3.57 8.21
N GLY A 246 11.58 -3.99 8.20
CA GLY A 246 12.04 -5.23 8.83
C GLY A 246 11.65 -6.50 8.07
N GLY A 247 11.24 -6.39 6.81
CA GLY A 247 11.00 -7.53 5.93
C GLY A 247 12.30 -8.13 5.38
N ASN A 248 12.22 -9.39 4.95
CA ASN A 248 13.30 -10.03 4.20
C ASN A 248 13.08 -9.81 2.70
N VAL A 249 14.12 -9.38 2.01
CA VAL A 249 14.15 -9.17 0.55
C VAL A 249 14.22 -10.48 -0.18
#